data_9f067259f0e50759555be80155aa7d17
#
_entry.id   9f067259f0e50759555be80155aa7d17
#
_cell.length_a   1.000
_cell.length_b   1.000
_cell.length_c   1.000
_cell.angle_alpha   90.00
_cell.angle_beta   90.00
_cell.angle_gamma   90.00
#
_symmetry.space_group_name_H-M   'P 1'
#
loop_
_entity.id
_entity.type
_entity.pdbx_description
1 polymer ?
#
loop_
_entity_poly.entity_id
_entity_poly.type
_entity_poly.pdbx_seq_one_letter_code
_entity_poly.pdbx_strand_id
1 'polypeptide(L)'
;MKNKVLLIAGSVSLLSLWSQASFAVCKLQSSKYVAQNVVMDIGRITLDPNVKVGENYYTGKFAIQSKANLFKCDWRGGKAIGIIQSGNDETKYKNVFATNIKGIGVRLYRDSGSIQTYYPHEIKNGSNASGDLAGGTFKVDIVRTDAITGTGALSGGLYSTYYYDGDGPSKPILTSTLNAEGIVLINPTCSIDDQSRYQNIEMGGIRASQLKNVGDTLNEKDFKIKLICNGGNVQVQKVKLGFSYLPDAQAGNYGVIANKKGVEYAQGIGIQLSKADDKTSVTNGRSVDMGTTTLHQETYPELKLKARYYKTNTTLLPGKVFATTTFNIEYQ
;
A
#
# COMPACT_ATOMS: atom_id res chain seq x y z
N MET A 1 20.81 85.66 51.75
CA MET A 1 20.04 85.88 50.57
C MET A 1 20.06 84.63 49.74
N LYS A 2 18.99 83.88 49.67
CA LYS A 2 18.95 82.56 49.03
C LYS A 2 18.19 82.64 47.69
N ASN A 3 18.92 82.41 46.62
CA ASN A 3 18.36 82.34 45.26
C ASN A 3 17.74 80.93 45.07
N LYS A 4 16.43 80.84 44.82
CA LYS A 4 15.78 79.66 44.34
C LYS A 4 15.79 79.64 42.84
N VAL A 5 16.47 78.63 42.29
CA VAL A 5 16.39 78.29 40.86
C VAL A 5 15.19 77.33 40.67
N LEU A 6 14.24 77.72 39.80
CA LEU A 6 13.08 76.93 39.43
C LEU A 6 13.43 76.09 38.20
N LEU A 7 13.53 74.77 38.40
CA LEU A 7 13.71 73.80 37.31
C LEU A 7 12.35 73.41 36.73
N ILE A 8 12.05 73.83 35.52
CA ILE A 8 10.89 73.37 34.76
C ILE A 8 11.29 72.08 34.07
N ALA A 9 10.72 70.95 34.56
CA ALA A 9 10.86 69.64 33.93
C ALA A 9 9.84 69.53 32.79
N GLY A 10 10.29 69.68 31.58
CA GLY A 10 9.52 69.43 30.37
C GLY A 10 9.37 67.89 30.14
N SER A 11 8.17 67.40 30.34
CA SER A 11 7.83 66.01 30.02
C SER A 11 7.69 65.83 28.50
N VAL A 12 8.70 65.30 27.84
CA VAL A 12 8.60 64.85 26.44
C VAL A 12 7.90 63.50 26.44
N SER A 13 6.60 63.49 26.14
CA SER A 13 5.84 62.22 25.88
C SER A 13 6.28 61.65 24.53
N LEU A 14 7.15 60.63 24.56
CA LEU A 14 7.40 59.79 23.39
C LEU A 14 6.15 58.95 23.10
N LEU A 15 5.32 59.42 22.16
CA LEU A 15 4.34 58.57 21.47
C LEU A 15 5.07 57.55 20.64
N SER A 16 5.31 56.36 21.18
CA SER A 16 5.72 55.20 20.42
C SER A 16 4.59 54.81 19.46
N LEU A 17 4.67 55.23 18.22
CA LEU A 17 3.89 54.71 17.11
C LEU A 17 4.29 53.26 16.92
N TRP A 18 3.55 52.34 17.54
CA TRP A 18 3.59 50.95 17.18
C TRP A 18 3.01 50.85 15.79
N SER A 19 3.86 50.90 14.76
CA SER A 19 3.44 50.52 13.42
C SER A 19 3.11 49.03 13.48
N GLN A 20 1.85 48.71 13.54
CA GLN A 20 1.40 47.35 13.30
C GLN A 20 1.79 47.02 11.86
N ALA A 21 2.81 46.20 11.69
CA ALA A 21 3.16 45.64 10.41
C ALA A 21 1.94 44.81 9.94
N SER A 22 1.12 45.46 9.11
CA SER A 22 0.00 44.78 8.46
C SER A 22 0.60 43.83 7.43
N PHE A 23 0.67 42.54 7.77
CA PHE A 23 1.12 41.51 6.85
C PHE A 23 0.06 41.29 5.76
N ALA A 24 0.54 40.98 4.54
CA ALA A 24 -0.27 40.50 3.44
C ALA A 24 -0.97 39.19 3.86
N VAL A 25 -2.28 39.10 3.77
CA VAL A 25 -3.03 37.91 4.24
C VAL A 25 -4.19 37.54 3.32
N CYS A 26 -4.41 36.23 3.19
CA CYS A 26 -5.62 35.66 2.62
C CYS A 26 -6.47 35.05 3.74
N LYS A 27 -7.80 35.08 3.60
CA LYS A 27 -8.75 34.55 4.59
C LYS A 27 -9.91 33.83 3.91
N LEU A 28 -10.52 32.93 4.64
CA LEU A 28 -11.80 32.34 4.28
C LEU A 28 -12.87 33.44 4.19
N GLN A 29 -13.70 33.38 3.14
CA GLN A 29 -14.82 34.30 2.96
C GLN A 29 -15.99 34.01 3.92
N SER A 30 -16.10 32.77 4.38
CA SER A 30 -17.15 32.34 5.31
C SER A 30 -16.54 31.77 6.60
N SER A 31 -16.92 32.37 7.72
CA SER A 31 -16.59 31.82 9.05
C SER A 31 -17.29 30.50 9.36
N LYS A 32 -18.32 30.13 8.58
CA LYS A 32 -19.07 28.88 8.71
C LYS A 32 -18.52 27.76 7.85
N TYR A 33 -17.40 27.98 7.13
CA TYR A 33 -16.80 26.91 6.34
C TYR A 33 -16.28 25.80 7.24
N VAL A 34 -16.65 24.58 6.89
CA VAL A 34 -16.13 23.37 7.54
C VAL A 34 -15.07 22.75 6.60
N ALA A 35 -13.90 22.53 7.14
CA ALA A 35 -12.80 21.93 6.37
C ALA A 35 -13.19 20.57 5.79
N GLN A 36 -12.79 20.31 4.55
CA GLN A 36 -12.84 18.95 4.04
C GLN A 36 -11.79 18.11 4.75
N ASN A 37 -12.15 16.88 5.11
CA ASN A 37 -11.23 15.92 5.65
C ASN A 37 -11.05 14.75 4.67
N VAL A 38 -9.81 14.48 4.29
CA VAL A 38 -9.43 13.31 3.51
C VAL A 38 -9.04 12.21 4.50
N VAL A 39 -9.87 11.19 4.62
CA VAL A 39 -9.54 9.99 5.38
C VAL A 39 -8.70 9.08 4.49
N MET A 40 -7.45 8.86 4.89
CA MET A 40 -6.43 8.19 4.07
C MET A 40 -6.39 6.67 4.27
N ASP A 41 -7.50 6.05 4.60
CA ASP A 41 -7.56 4.61 4.86
C ASP A 41 -7.40 3.82 3.55
N ILE A 42 -6.39 2.99 3.51
CA ILE A 42 -6.04 2.13 2.36
C ILE A 42 -6.28 0.66 2.71
N GLY A 43 -6.22 0.31 4.00
CA GLY A 43 -6.28 -1.05 4.49
C GLY A 43 -4.91 -1.72 4.56
N ARG A 44 -4.87 -3.01 4.26
CA ARG A 44 -3.63 -3.81 4.35
C ARG A 44 -2.80 -3.70 3.08
N ILE A 45 -1.52 -3.40 3.22
CA ILE A 45 -0.54 -3.29 2.13
C ILE A 45 0.57 -4.30 2.38
N THR A 46 0.72 -5.28 1.49
CA THR A 46 1.88 -6.17 1.50
C THR A 46 3.06 -5.47 0.83
N LEU A 47 4.17 -5.36 1.54
CA LEU A 47 5.39 -4.71 1.06
C LEU A 47 6.13 -5.65 0.09
N ASP A 48 6.29 -5.25 -1.16
CA ASP A 48 7.11 -5.99 -2.13
C ASP A 48 8.60 -5.84 -1.76
N PRO A 49 9.33 -6.92 -1.45
CA PRO A 49 10.75 -6.87 -1.10
C PRO A 49 11.64 -6.32 -2.24
N ASN A 50 11.15 -6.38 -3.50
CA ASN A 50 11.89 -5.91 -4.68
C ASN A 50 11.81 -4.40 -4.91
N VAL A 51 10.91 -3.69 -4.25
CA VAL A 51 10.84 -2.22 -4.30
C VAL A 51 12.15 -1.65 -3.76
N LYS A 52 12.80 -0.78 -4.51
CA LYS A 52 14.08 -0.19 -4.11
C LYS A 52 13.90 0.85 -3.01
N VAL A 53 14.94 1.03 -2.20
CA VAL A 53 14.96 2.09 -1.20
C VAL A 53 14.85 3.46 -1.88
N GLY A 54 13.89 4.28 -1.46
CA GLY A 54 13.51 5.56 -2.07
C GLY A 54 12.30 5.46 -3.01
N GLU A 55 11.83 4.27 -3.38
CA GLU A 55 10.66 4.06 -4.22
C GLU A 55 9.38 3.83 -3.40
N ASN A 56 8.23 3.95 -4.07
CA ASN A 56 6.93 3.78 -3.44
C ASN A 56 6.55 2.29 -3.38
N TYR A 57 6.14 1.81 -2.23
CA TYR A 57 5.42 0.55 -2.10
C TYR A 57 3.98 0.66 -2.63
N TYR A 58 3.36 1.81 -2.39
CA TYR A 58 1.97 2.03 -2.73
C TYR A 58 1.66 3.52 -2.87
N THR A 59 0.69 3.86 -3.71
CA THR A 59 0.12 5.21 -3.82
C THR A 59 -1.39 5.14 -3.67
N GLY A 60 -1.91 5.64 -2.55
CA GLY A 60 -3.34 5.87 -2.33
C GLY A 60 -3.80 7.16 -3.00
N LYS A 61 -5.04 7.18 -3.51
CA LYS A 61 -5.65 8.35 -4.17
C LYS A 61 -7.04 8.60 -3.59
N PHE A 62 -7.28 9.84 -3.17
CA PHE A 62 -8.51 10.26 -2.52
C PHE A 62 -9.04 11.54 -3.18
N ALA A 63 -10.35 11.65 -3.33
CA ALA A 63 -10.96 12.79 -3.97
C ALA A 63 -10.94 14.05 -3.09
N ILE A 64 -10.65 15.21 -3.69
CA ILE A 64 -10.88 16.53 -3.13
C ILE A 64 -12.06 17.14 -3.87
N GLN A 65 -13.10 17.58 -3.13
CA GLN A 65 -14.24 18.26 -3.70
C GLN A 65 -13.93 19.74 -3.94
N SER A 66 -14.40 20.28 -5.06
CA SER A 66 -14.29 21.72 -5.32
C SER A 66 -15.22 22.53 -4.39
N LYS A 67 -14.78 23.74 -4.02
CA LYS A 67 -15.60 24.69 -3.29
C LYS A 67 -15.38 26.08 -3.85
N ALA A 68 -16.42 26.62 -4.47
CA ALA A 68 -16.38 27.97 -5.06
C ALA A 68 -16.36 29.07 -4.00
N ASN A 69 -15.79 30.21 -4.38
CA ASN A 69 -15.75 31.45 -3.59
C ASN A 69 -15.23 31.22 -2.17
N LEU A 70 -14.14 30.49 -2.04
CA LEU A 70 -13.66 30.05 -0.74
C LEU A 70 -12.87 31.13 -0.01
N PHE A 71 -12.03 31.87 -0.72
CA PHE A 71 -11.10 32.81 -0.09
C PHE A 71 -11.04 34.17 -0.78
N LYS A 72 -10.53 35.13 -0.03
CA LYS A 72 -10.14 36.45 -0.52
C LYS A 72 -8.88 36.93 0.18
N CYS A 73 -7.97 37.50 -0.58
CA CYS A 73 -6.76 38.15 -0.08
C CYS A 73 -6.95 39.67 0.02
N ASP A 74 -6.17 40.32 0.83
CA ASP A 74 -6.09 41.78 0.90
C ASP A 74 -5.36 42.37 -0.32
N TRP A 75 -5.19 43.70 -0.33
CA TRP A 75 -4.53 44.40 -1.43
C TRP A 75 -3.04 44.08 -1.62
N ARG A 76 -2.41 43.42 -0.65
CA ARG A 76 -1.01 42.95 -0.71
C ARG A 76 -0.89 41.47 -1.11
N GLY A 77 -2.00 40.77 -1.23
CA GLY A 77 -2.00 39.34 -1.45
C GLY A 77 -1.89 38.54 -0.15
N GLY A 78 -1.35 37.34 -0.21
CA GLY A 78 -1.16 36.45 0.93
C GLY A 78 -0.76 35.06 0.49
N LYS A 79 -0.91 34.09 1.39
CA LYS A 79 -0.49 32.70 1.13
C LYS A 79 -1.55 31.71 1.51
N ALA A 80 -1.54 30.58 0.78
CA ALA A 80 -2.12 29.33 1.23
C ALA A 80 -0.98 28.40 1.65
N ILE A 81 -1.10 27.77 2.81
CA ILE A 81 -0.02 27.03 3.47
C ILE A 81 -0.46 25.62 3.76
N GLY A 82 0.29 24.66 3.27
CA GLY A 82 0.13 23.24 3.60
C GLY A 82 1.25 22.80 4.55
N ILE A 83 0.89 22.20 5.67
CA ILE A 83 1.84 21.71 6.67
C ILE A 83 1.62 20.24 6.97
N ILE A 84 2.69 19.58 7.41
CA ILE A 84 2.63 18.24 8.00
C ILE A 84 2.44 18.39 9.50
N GLN A 85 1.48 17.68 10.07
CA GLN A 85 1.11 17.78 11.50
C GLN A 85 1.70 16.66 12.35
N SER A 86 2.09 15.57 11.76
CA SER A 86 2.40 14.33 12.48
C SER A 86 3.64 14.38 13.37
N GLY A 87 4.38 15.48 13.40
CA GLY A 87 5.60 15.62 14.20
C GLY A 87 6.74 14.70 13.76
N ASN A 88 6.64 14.10 12.60
CA ASN A 88 7.67 13.24 12.04
C ASN A 88 8.69 14.07 11.27
N ASP A 89 9.96 13.74 11.45
CA ASP A 89 11.04 14.40 10.73
C ASP A 89 11.05 14.02 9.25
N GLU A 90 11.43 14.95 8.40
CA GLU A 90 11.69 14.63 7.00
C GLU A 90 12.88 13.68 6.92
N THR A 91 12.73 12.62 6.13
CA THR A 91 13.79 11.65 5.90
C THR A 91 14.83 12.21 4.94
N LYS A 92 15.87 11.45 4.60
CA LYS A 92 16.82 11.82 3.53
C LYS A 92 16.16 11.93 2.13
N TYR A 93 14.94 11.49 1.97
CA TYR A 93 14.16 11.60 0.72
C TYR A 93 13.23 12.81 0.81
N LYS A 94 13.39 13.74 -0.11
CA LYS A 94 12.64 15.00 -0.14
C LYS A 94 11.13 14.78 -0.06
N ASN A 95 10.48 15.54 0.82
CA ASN A 95 9.04 15.49 1.11
C ASN A 95 8.55 14.13 1.64
N VAL A 96 9.43 13.24 2.08
CA VAL A 96 9.08 11.96 2.69
C VAL A 96 9.34 12.04 4.19
N PHE A 97 8.28 11.87 4.97
CA PHE A 97 8.30 12.00 6.44
C PHE A 97 8.33 10.62 7.08
N ALA A 98 9.14 10.48 8.11
CA ALA A 98 9.25 9.24 8.87
C ALA A 98 7.90 8.86 9.50
N THR A 99 7.67 7.56 9.69
CA THR A 99 6.48 7.03 10.37
C THR A 99 6.89 6.30 11.65
N ASN A 100 5.92 5.83 12.41
CA ASN A 100 6.16 4.93 13.54
C ASN A 100 6.72 3.55 13.14
N ILE A 101 6.75 3.23 11.83
CA ILE A 101 7.27 1.96 11.33
C ILE A 101 8.67 2.18 10.73
N LYS A 102 9.66 1.49 11.26
CA LYS A 102 11.05 1.57 10.77
C LYS A 102 11.13 1.31 9.27
N GLY A 103 11.91 2.13 8.56
CA GLY A 103 12.16 1.98 7.12
C GLY A 103 10.97 2.33 6.22
N ILE A 104 9.92 2.92 6.79
CA ILE A 104 8.73 3.40 6.08
C ILE A 104 8.57 4.89 6.27
N GLY A 105 8.34 5.59 5.16
CA GLY A 105 7.97 7.00 5.15
C GLY A 105 6.65 7.24 4.42
N VAL A 106 6.05 8.38 4.69
CA VAL A 106 4.83 8.87 4.04
C VAL A 106 5.13 10.15 3.29
N ARG A 107 4.61 10.26 2.08
CA ARG A 107 4.68 11.48 1.27
C ARG A 107 3.28 11.86 0.81
N LEU A 108 2.91 13.12 1.06
CA LEU A 108 1.59 13.64 0.74
C LEU A 108 1.67 14.61 -0.43
N TYR A 109 0.76 14.47 -1.39
CA TYR A 109 0.74 15.26 -2.61
C TYR A 109 -0.67 15.71 -2.96
N ARG A 110 -0.82 16.97 -3.37
CA ARG A 110 -2.06 17.50 -3.88
C ARG A 110 -1.98 17.71 -5.39
N ASP A 111 -2.97 17.16 -6.10
CA ASP A 111 -3.13 17.25 -7.55
C ASP A 111 -4.53 17.81 -7.86
N SER A 112 -4.65 19.13 -7.89
CA SER A 112 -5.90 19.85 -7.98
C SER A 112 -5.77 21.03 -8.94
N GLY A 113 -6.22 20.88 -10.17
CA GLY A 113 -6.14 21.91 -11.19
C GLY A 113 -4.70 22.39 -11.41
N SER A 114 -4.45 23.69 -11.18
CA SER A 114 -3.10 24.28 -11.29
C SER A 114 -2.20 24.00 -10.08
N ILE A 115 -2.73 23.40 -9.01
CA ILE A 115 -1.97 23.10 -7.79
C ILE A 115 -1.51 21.66 -7.84
N GLN A 116 -0.21 21.48 -8.13
CA GLN A 116 0.46 20.17 -8.16
C GLN A 116 1.68 20.25 -7.25
N THR A 117 1.51 19.90 -5.98
CA THR A 117 2.55 20.14 -4.98
C THR A 117 2.55 19.11 -3.85
N TYR A 118 3.76 18.86 -3.31
CA TYR A 118 3.95 18.06 -2.10
C TYR A 118 3.73 18.90 -0.85
N TYR A 119 3.34 18.25 0.23
CA TYR A 119 3.38 18.82 1.57
C TYR A 119 4.79 18.63 2.18
N PRO A 120 5.31 19.65 2.95
CA PRO A 120 4.74 20.97 3.16
C PRO A 120 4.93 21.90 1.96
N HIS A 121 4.09 22.94 1.84
CA HIS A 121 4.21 23.91 0.76
C HIS A 121 3.59 25.27 1.12
N GLU A 122 4.00 26.30 0.40
CA GLU A 122 3.35 27.61 0.39
C GLU A 122 2.99 28.01 -1.05
N ILE A 123 1.79 28.52 -1.24
CA ILE A 123 1.29 29.03 -2.50
C ILE A 123 1.01 30.52 -2.33
N LYS A 124 1.73 31.37 -3.04
CA LYS A 124 1.50 32.82 -3.02
C LYS A 124 0.27 33.18 -3.87
N ASN A 125 -0.59 34.01 -3.31
CA ASN A 125 -1.73 34.60 -3.98
C ASN A 125 -1.50 36.10 -4.14
N GLY A 126 -1.83 36.64 -5.30
CA GLY A 126 -1.61 38.04 -5.63
C GLY A 126 -2.54 39.00 -4.87
N SER A 127 -2.33 40.29 -5.13
CA SER A 127 -3.14 41.41 -4.60
C SER A 127 -4.62 41.19 -4.94
N ASN A 128 -5.49 41.34 -3.94
CA ASN A 128 -6.94 41.17 -4.07
C ASN A 128 -7.40 39.84 -4.69
N ALA A 129 -6.53 38.84 -4.71
CA ALA A 129 -6.88 37.52 -5.22
C ALA A 129 -8.08 36.93 -4.47
N SER A 130 -8.95 36.27 -5.19
CA SER A 130 -10.03 35.49 -4.64
C SER A 130 -10.20 34.22 -5.46
N GLY A 131 -10.78 33.20 -4.89
CA GLY A 131 -10.93 31.96 -5.63
C GLY A 131 -11.53 30.81 -4.82
N ASP A 132 -11.34 29.65 -5.39
CA ASP A 132 -11.97 28.39 -5.03
C ASP A 132 -10.98 27.46 -4.38
N LEU A 133 -11.48 26.47 -3.65
CA LEU A 133 -10.74 25.23 -3.48
C LEU A 133 -10.95 24.40 -4.75
N ALA A 134 -9.90 24.23 -5.53
CA ALA A 134 -9.96 23.36 -6.70
C ALA A 134 -10.12 21.90 -6.27
N GLY A 135 -11.08 21.21 -6.84
CA GLY A 135 -11.24 19.76 -6.72
C GLY A 135 -10.10 19.01 -7.41
N GLY A 136 -9.97 17.75 -7.11
CA GLY A 136 -8.90 16.90 -7.66
C GLY A 136 -8.59 15.70 -6.80
N THR A 137 -7.30 15.37 -6.69
CA THR A 137 -6.82 14.19 -5.99
C THR A 137 -5.81 14.53 -4.91
N PHE A 138 -6.01 13.97 -3.73
CA PHE A 138 -5.02 13.89 -2.67
C PHE A 138 -4.33 12.54 -2.76
N LYS A 139 -3.00 12.52 -2.89
CA LYS A 139 -2.22 11.29 -3.03
C LYS A 139 -1.39 11.04 -1.77
N VAL A 140 -1.33 9.79 -1.38
CA VAL A 140 -0.52 9.32 -0.25
C VAL A 140 0.42 8.23 -0.76
N ASP A 141 1.71 8.49 -0.76
CA ASP A 141 2.73 7.51 -1.10
C ASP A 141 3.26 6.87 0.18
N ILE A 142 3.30 5.54 0.21
CA ILE A 142 4.03 4.76 1.21
C ILE A 142 5.39 4.43 0.61
N VAL A 143 6.45 4.99 1.18
CA VAL A 143 7.80 4.99 0.60
C VAL A 143 8.73 4.10 1.40
N ARG A 144 9.53 3.27 0.72
CA ARG A 144 10.64 2.53 1.35
C ARG A 144 11.79 3.47 1.66
N THR A 145 12.13 3.67 2.92
CA THR A 145 13.20 4.61 3.34
C THR A 145 14.48 3.92 3.83
N ASP A 146 14.42 2.60 4.08
CA ASP A 146 15.55 1.80 4.54
C ASP A 146 15.54 0.40 3.90
N ALA A 147 16.68 -0.27 3.96
CA ALA A 147 16.82 -1.68 3.54
C ALA A 147 15.96 -2.60 4.41
N ILE A 148 15.89 -2.32 5.71
CA ILE A 148 15.10 -3.08 6.69
C ILE A 148 13.82 -2.31 6.98
N THR A 149 12.67 -2.93 6.68
CA THR A 149 11.34 -2.37 6.92
C THR A 149 10.60 -3.16 8.00
N GLY A 150 9.91 -2.43 8.87
CA GLY A 150 9.02 -3.01 9.87
C GLY A 150 7.65 -3.37 9.31
N THR A 151 6.79 -3.89 10.17
CA THR A 151 5.38 -4.19 9.89
C THR A 151 4.49 -3.55 10.95
N GLY A 152 3.19 -3.46 10.68
CA GLY A 152 2.20 -2.99 11.63
C GLY A 152 1.32 -1.87 11.09
N ALA A 153 0.48 -1.32 11.95
CA ALA A 153 -0.37 -0.19 11.62
C ALA A 153 0.41 1.13 11.69
N LEU A 154 0.19 2.01 10.74
CA LEU A 154 0.60 3.40 10.84
C LEU A 154 -0.20 4.09 11.94
N SER A 155 0.43 5.03 12.66
CA SER A 155 -0.23 5.79 13.71
C SER A 155 -1.41 6.59 13.15
N GLY A 156 -2.60 6.42 13.74
CA GLY A 156 -3.76 7.23 13.41
C GLY A 156 -3.60 8.68 13.88
N GLY A 157 -4.39 9.57 13.28
CA GLY A 157 -4.42 10.99 13.65
C GLY A 157 -4.42 11.94 12.47
N LEU A 158 -4.14 13.22 12.77
CA LEU A 158 -4.04 14.29 11.78
C LEU A 158 -2.64 14.25 11.14
N TYR A 159 -2.60 14.19 9.80
CA TYR A 159 -1.35 14.11 9.03
C TYR A 159 -0.98 15.42 8.36
N SER A 160 -1.95 16.13 7.79
CA SER A 160 -1.69 17.43 7.18
C SER A 160 -2.83 18.41 7.38
N THR A 161 -2.48 19.70 7.34
CA THR A 161 -3.42 20.80 7.38
C THR A 161 -3.09 21.80 6.28
N TYR A 162 -4.12 22.29 5.56
CA TYR A 162 -4.01 23.32 4.56
C TYR A 162 -4.90 24.48 4.93
N TYR A 163 -4.36 25.69 4.99
CA TYR A 163 -5.03 26.89 5.50
C TYR A 163 -4.53 28.16 4.83
N TYR A 164 -5.23 29.27 5.00
CA TYR A 164 -4.76 30.61 4.60
C TYR A 164 -4.04 31.32 5.75
N ASP A 165 -3.00 32.08 5.42
CA ASP A 165 -2.10 32.75 6.38
C ASP A 165 -2.82 33.71 7.34
N GLY A 166 -3.93 34.32 6.92
CA GLY A 166 -4.74 35.18 7.76
C GLY A 166 -5.71 34.48 8.71
N ASP A 167 -5.91 33.18 8.54
CA ASP A 167 -6.77 32.35 9.41
C ASP A 167 -5.95 31.42 10.31
N GLY A 168 -4.81 30.99 9.84
CA GLY A 168 -3.94 30.06 10.57
C GLY A 168 -4.44 28.59 10.58
N PRO A 169 -3.63 27.68 11.15
CA PRO A 169 -3.94 26.23 11.11
C PRO A 169 -5.16 25.81 11.95
N SER A 170 -5.64 26.67 12.85
CA SER A 170 -6.88 26.45 13.62
C SER A 170 -8.15 26.56 12.80
N LYS A 171 -8.07 27.16 11.60
CA LYS A 171 -9.18 27.26 10.63
C LYS A 171 -8.78 26.67 9.29
N PRO A 172 -8.63 25.35 9.21
CA PRO A 172 -8.17 24.70 8.00
C PRO A 172 -9.20 24.76 6.87
N ILE A 173 -8.70 24.61 5.66
CA ILE A 173 -9.49 24.43 4.44
C ILE A 173 -9.63 22.95 4.11
N LEU A 174 -8.51 22.23 4.23
CA LEU A 174 -8.40 20.82 3.94
C LEU A 174 -7.52 20.18 5.00
N THR A 175 -7.94 19.04 5.51
CA THR A 175 -7.13 18.19 6.40
C THR A 175 -6.99 16.80 5.82
N SER A 176 -5.95 16.09 6.22
CA SER A 176 -5.86 14.65 5.99
C SER A 176 -5.67 13.91 7.30
N THR A 177 -6.44 12.86 7.48
CA THR A 177 -6.41 12.02 8.69
C THR A 177 -6.29 10.55 8.33
N LEU A 178 -5.74 9.77 9.24
CA LEU A 178 -5.70 8.33 9.18
C LEU A 178 -6.43 7.77 10.41
N ASN A 179 -7.34 6.83 10.20
CA ASN A 179 -7.97 6.09 11.29
C ASN A 179 -6.99 5.07 11.90
N ALA A 180 -7.27 4.62 13.10
CA ALA A 180 -6.53 3.49 13.68
C ALA A 180 -6.66 2.28 12.73
N GLU A 181 -5.52 1.63 12.41
CA GLU A 181 -5.46 0.53 11.43
C GLU A 181 -5.92 0.88 9.99
N GLY A 182 -6.09 2.16 9.67
CA GLY A 182 -6.46 2.59 8.32
C GLY A 182 -5.40 2.24 7.25
N ILE A 183 -4.13 2.11 7.66
CA ILE A 183 -3.04 1.56 6.85
C ILE A 183 -2.26 0.58 7.70
N VAL A 184 -2.27 -0.71 7.30
CA VAL A 184 -1.51 -1.78 7.96
C VAL A 184 -0.50 -2.35 6.97
N LEU A 185 0.78 -2.26 7.31
CA LEU A 185 1.87 -2.74 6.48
C LEU A 185 2.26 -4.16 6.87
N ILE A 186 2.32 -5.05 5.87
CA ILE A 186 2.72 -6.44 6.03
C ILE A 186 4.03 -6.62 5.26
N ASN A 187 5.13 -6.82 6.00
CA ASN A 187 6.40 -7.15 5.38
C ASN A 187 6.44 -8.68 5.16
N PRO A 188 6.49 -9.18 3.92
CA PRO A 188 6.65 -10.60 3.68
C PRO A 188 7.99 -11.04 4.24
N THR A 189 7.94 -11.99 5.18
CA THR A 189 9.13 -12.56 5.80
C THR A 189 9.68 -13.75 5.01
N CYS A 190 8.92 -14.25 4.03
CA CYS A 190 9.29 -15.41 3.22
C CYS A 190 9.50 -15.03 1.76
N SER A 191 10.46 -15.67 1.12
CA SER A 191 10.66 -15.70 -0.33
C SER A 191 10.59 -17.13 -0.84
N ILE A 192 10.31 -17.30 -2.13
CA ILE A 192 10.34 -18.60 -2.76
C ILE A 192 11.80 -18.96 -3.04
N ASP A 193 12.22 -20.15 -2.62
CA ASP A 193 13.51 -20.71 -2.98
C ASP A 193 13.68 -20.79 -4.50
N ASP A 194 14.84 -20.44 -5.03
CA ASP A 194 15.05 -20.29 -6.48
C ASP A 194 14.78 -21.59 -7.26
N GLN A 195 15.05 -22.76 -6.68
CA GLN A 195 14.74 -24.05 -7.32
C GLN A 195 13.24 -24.36 -7.31
N SER A 196 12.48 -23.70 -6.46
CA SER A 196 11.03 -23.85 -6.36
C SER A 196 10.25 -22.86 -7.23
N ARG A 197 10.91 -21.80 -7.70
CA ARG A 197 10.26 -20.69 -8.44
C ARG A 197 9.70 -21.12 -9.78
N TYR A 198 10.46 -21.95 -10.52
CA TYR A 198 10.08 -22.50 -11.82
C TYR A 198 10.39 -23.97 -11.86
N GLN A 199 9.37 -24.80 -11.92
CA GLN A 199 9.54 -26.24 -11.96
C GLN A 199 8.83 -26.84 -13.19
N ASN A 200 9.54 -27.69 -13.90
CA ASN A 200 8.99 -28.52 -14.97
C ASN A 200 8.88 -29.95 -14.46
N ILE A 201 7.66 -30.48 -14.34
CA ILE A 201 7.38 -31.83 -13.85
C ILE A 201 7.11 -32.73 -15.03
N GLU A 202 8.11 -33.53 -15.40
CA GLU A 202 8.00 -34.47 -16.51
C GLU A 202 7.14 -35.68 -16.11
N MET A 203 5.93 -35.72 -16.66
CA MET A 203 4.93 -36.75 -16.29
C MET A 203 5.17 -38.11 -16.96
N GLY A 204 5.93 -38.14 -18.07
CA GLY A 204 6.16 -39.34 -18.87
C GLY A 204 4.92 -39.79 -19.67
N GLY A 205 5.12 -40.65 -20.65
CA GLY A 205 4.04 -41.14 -21.51
C GLY A 205 3.21 -42.23 -20.82
N ILE A 206 1.91 -42.27 -21.13
CA ILE A 206 0.97 -43.32 -20.71
C ILE A 206 0.17 -43.82 -21.92
N ARG A 207 -0.41 -45.01 -21.81
CA ARG A 207 -1.34 -45.52 -22.78
C ARG A 207 -2.78 -45.25 -22.31
N ALA A 208 -3.66 -44.77 -23.21
CA ALA A 208 -5.05 -44.48 -22.87
C ALA A 208 -5.81 -45.68 -22.24
N SER A 209 -5.44 -46.89 -22.66
CA SER A 209 -6.04 -48.12 -22.11
C SER A 209 -5.74 -48.40 -20.62
N GLN A 210 -4.75 -47.69 -20.04
CA GLN A 210 -4.41 -47.82 -18.61
C GLN A 210 -5.36 -47.03 -17.70
N LEU A 211 -6.10 -46.07 -18.26
CA LEU A 211 -7.12 -45.28 -17.55
C LEU A 211 -8.53 -45.73 -18.03
N LYS A 212 -9.13 -46.62 -17.28
CA LYS A 212 -10.41 -47.26 -17.70
C LYS A 212 -11.61 -46.37 -17.34
N ASN A 213 -11.67 -45.90 -16.09
CA ASN A 213 -12.83 -45.19 -15.56
C ASN A 213 -12.49 -43.69 -15.35
N VAL A 214 -13.52 -42.86 -15.34
CA VAL A 214 -13.39 -41.47 -14.89
C VAL A 214 -12.94 -41.48 -13.41
N GLY A 215 -11.95 -40.70 -13.07
CA GLY A 215 -11.33 -40.71 -11.76
C GLY A 215 -10.08 -41.56 -11.63
N ASP A 216 -9.78 -42.43 -12.60
CA ASP A 216 -8.54 -43.21 -12.61
C ASP A 216 -7.34 -42.26 -12.69
N THR A 217 -6.26 -42.61 -11.97
CA THR A 217 -5.01 -41.84 -11.90
C THR A 217 -3.83 -42.72 -12.26
N LEU A 218 -2.77 -42.08 -12.83
CA LEU A 218 -1.57 -42.80 -13.25
C LEU A 218 -0.33 -41.86 -13.24
N ASN A 219 0.87 -42.46 -13.19
CA ASN A 219 2.17 -41.78 -13.24
C ASN A 219 2.29 -40.62 -12.22
N GLU A 220 2.22 -40.97 -10.94
CA GLU A 220 2.41 -40.02 -9.85
C GLU A 220 3.88 -39.55 -9.80
N LYS A 221 4.08 -38.22 -9.70
CA LYS A 221 5.38 -37.58 -9.58
C LYS A 221 5.41 -36.70 -8.34
N ASP A 222 6.43 -36.90 -7.52
CA ASP A 222 6.69 -36.08 -6.34
C ASP A 222 7.47 -34.83 -6.71
N PHE A 223 7.11 -33.71 -6.12
CA PHE A 223 7.88 -32.47 -6.16
C PHE A 223 7.63 -31.66 -4.90
N LYS A 224 8.35 -30.57 -4.70
CA LYS A 224 8.22 -29.75 -3.50
C LYS A 224 8.37 -28.26 -3.80
N ILE A 225 7.71 -27.46 -3.00
CA ILE A 225 7.91 -26.00 -2.98
C ILE A 225 8.52 -25.66 -1.63
N LYS A 226 9.67 -25.02 -1.66
CA LYS A 226 10.41 -24.57 -0.48
C LYS A 226 10.39 -23.05 -0.39
N LEU A 227 10.17 -22.54 0.81
CA LEU A 227 10.30 -21.13 1.14
C LEU A 227 11.55 -20.88 1.97
N ILE A 228 12.09 -19.68 1.90
CA ILE A 228 13.10 -19.13 2.79
C ILE A 228 12.41 -18.02 3.56
N CYS A 229 12.19 -18.22 4.85
CA CYS A 229 11.49 -17.29 5.72
C CYS A 229 12.45 -16.70 6.73
N ASN A 230 12.68 -15.39 6.65
CA ASN A 230 13.39 -14.65 7.68
C ASN A 230 12.37 -14.28 8.76
N GLY A 231 12.56 -14.75 9.96
CA GLY A 231 11.69 -14.42 11.08
C GLY A 231 11.68 -12.90 11.29
N GLY A 232 10.52 -12.27 11.11
CA GLY A 232 10.36 -10.84 11.34
C GLY A 232 10.68 -10.44 12.79
N ASN A 233 10.91 -9.15 13.01
CA ASN A 233 11.33 -8.63 14.30
C ASN A 233 10.15 -8.37 15.27
N VAL A 234 8.90 -8.49 14.82
CA VAL A 234 7.75 -7.95 15.56
C VAL A 234 6.64 -8.97 15.80
N GLN A 235 6.38 -9.88 14.86
CA GLN A 235 5.25 -10.81 14.97
C GLN A 235 5.48 -12.11 14.20
N VAL A 236 5.09 -13.22 14.80
CA VAL A 236 4.96 -14.52 14.12
C VAL A 236 3.81 -14.43 13.12
N GLN A 237 4.06 -14.86 11.89
CA GLN A 237 3.07 -14.85 10.82
C GLN A 237 2.76 -16.27 10.36
N LYS A 238 1.49 -16.56 10.13
CA LYS A 238 1.06 -17.79 9.48
C LYS A 238 1.28 -17.65 7.98
N VAL A 239 2.02 -18.59 7.40
CA VAL A 239 2.39 -18.60 5.98
C VAL A 239 1.59 -19.65 5.25
N LYS A 240 1.05 -19.28 4.10
CA LYS A 240 0.29 -20.17 3.21
C LYS A 240 0.74 -20.02 1.78
N LEU A 241 0.50 -21.02 0.94
CA LEU A 241 0.62 -20.94 -0.52
C LEU A 241 -0.78 -20.99 -1.14
N GLY A 242 -1.15 -19.94 -1.86
CA GLY A 242 -2.32 -19.89 -2.72
C GLY A 242 -1.97 -20.44 -4.10
N PHE A 243 -2.81 -21.32 -4.66
CA PHE A 243 -2.63 -21.90 -5.99
C PHE A 243 -3.68 -21.37 -6.96
N SER A 244 -3.25 -21.00 -8.17
CA SER A 244 -4.11 -20.50 -9.23
C SER A 244 -3.83 -21.23 -10.53
N TYR A 245 -4.87 -21.87 -11.10
CA TYR A 245 -4.83 -22.60 -12.36
C TYR A 245 -6.21 -22.67 -13.00
N LEU A 246 -6.29 -23.08 -14.26
CA LEU A 246 -7.57 -23.38 -14.89
C LEU A 246 -8.04 -24.76 -14.45
N PRO A 247 -9.13 -24.89 -13.66
CA PRO A 247 -9.63 -26.19 -13.23
C PRO A 247 -10.30 -26.93 -14.38
N ASP A 248 -10.19 -28.25 -14.40
CA ASP A 248 -10.97 -29.09 -15.30
C ASP A 248 -12.42 -29.11 -14.86
N ALA A 249 -13.34 -28.64 -15.73
CA ALA A 249 -14.74 -28.47 -15.40
C ALA A 249 -15.47 -29.81 -15.09
N GLN A 250 -14.94 -30.95 -15.56
CA GLN A 250 -15.54 -32.27 -15.36
C GLN A 250 -15.01 -32.97 -14.12
N ALA A 251 -13.89 -32.49 -13.58
CA ALA A 251 -13.26 -33.10 -12.40
C ALA A 251 -13.71 -32.48 -11.06
N GLY A 252 -14.63 -31.50 -11.04
CA GLY A 252 -15.14 -30.90 -9.81
C GLY A 252 -14.01 -30.37 -8.91
N ASN A 253 -14.09 -30.65 -7.61
CA ASN A 253 -13.14 -30.13 -6.60
C ASN A 253 -11.94 -31.08 -6.32
N TYR A 254 -11.63 -31.98 -7.24
CA TYR A 254 -10.55 -32.96 -7.05
C TYR A 254 -9.14 -32.40 -7.32
N GLY A 255 -8.97 -31.08 -7.47
CA GLY A 255 -7.66 -30.45 -7.66
C GLY A 255 -7.05 -30.76 -9.03
N VAL A 256 -7.87 -30.89 -10.07
CA VAL A 256 -7.41 -31.24 -11.42
C VAL A 256 -7.23 -29.99 -12.26
N ILE A 257 -6.02 -29.80 -12.74
CA ILE A 257 -5.65 -28.74 -13.69
C ILE A 257 -6.05 -29.20 -15.10
N ALA A 258 -6.79 -28.36 -15.80
CA ALA A 258 -7.21 -28.65 -17.16
C ALA A 258 -6.01 -28.81 -18.10
N ASN A 259 -6.09 -29.78 -19.01
CA ASN A 259 -5.11 -29.86 -20.11
C ASN A 259 -5.26 -28.67 -21.05
N LYS A 260 -4.19 -28.26 -21.67
CA LYS A 260 -4.20 -27.26 -22.75
C LYS A 260 -5.10 -27.75 -23.89
N LYS A 261 -5.88 -26.82 -24.48
CA LYS A 261 -6.78 -27.14 -25.61
C LYS A 261 -6.07 -26.99 -26.94
N GLY A 262 -6.46 -27.81 -27.92
CA GLY A 262 -5.96 -27.76 -29.30
C GLY A 262 -5.86 -29.16 -29.89
N VAL A 263 -5.70 -29.27 -31.21
CA VAL A 263 -5.72 -30.53 -31.97
C VAL A 263 -4.57 -31.49 -31.60
N GLU A 264 -3.49 -30.96 -31.08
CA GLU A 264 -2.32 -31.74 -30.64
C GLU A 264 -2.39 -32.23 -29.18
N TYR A 265 -3.39 -31.73 -28.40
CA TYR A 265 -3.53 -32.03 -26.99
C TYR A 265 -4.57 -33.13 -26.73
N ALA A 266 -4.26 -33.98 -25.75
CA ALA A 266 -5.14 -35.03 -25.29
C ALA A 266 -6.44 -34.46 -24.73
N GLN A 267 -7.55 -35.16 -24.90
CA GLN A 267 -8.86 -34.78 -24.35
C GLN A 267 -9.33 -35.80 -23.31
N GLY A 268 -10.10 -35.36 -22.33
CA GLY A 268 -10.63 -36.21 -21.26
C GLY A 268 -9.63 -36.58 -20.18
N ILE A 269 -8.56 -35.79 -20.06
CA ILE A 269 -7.48 -35.97 -19.08
C ILE A 269 -6.99 -34.60 -18.59
N GLY A 270 -6.62 -34.55 -17.31
CA GLY A 270 -5.96 -33.42 -16.69
C GLY A 270 -4.84 -33.89 -15.76
N ILE A 271 -4.23 -32.92 -15.06
CA ILE A 271 -3.21 -33.22 -14.03
C ILE A 271 -3.80 -32.89 -12.67
N GLN A 272 -3.96 -33.91 -11.83
CA GLN A 272 -4.36 -33.75 -10.45
C GLN A 272 -3.17 -33.33 -9.59
N LEU A 273 -3.39 -32.30 -8.76
CA LEU A 273 -2.43 -31.82 -7.78
C LEU A 273 -2.94 -32.14 -6.37
N SER A 274 -2.11 -32.78 -5.55
CA SER A 274 -2.41 -33.13 -4.17
C SER A 274 -1.21 -32.94 -3.25
N LYS A 275 -1.46 -32.83 -1.95
CA LYS A 275 -0.41 -32.91 -0.94
C LYS A 275 0.13 -34.35 -0.89
N ALA A 276 1.43 -34.47 -0.67
CA ALA A 276 2.05 -35.80 -0.57
C ALA A 276 1.69 -36.52 0.72
N ASP A 277 1.52 -35.78 1.82
CA ASP A 277 1.39 -36.35 3.17
C ASP A 277 0.01 -36.98 3.40
N ASP A 278 -1.08 -36.28 3.08
CA ASP A 278 -2.47 -36.70 3.36
C ASP A 278 -3.30 -36.88 2.11
N LYS A 279 -2.72 -36.73 0.92
CA LYS A 279 -3.39 -36.82 -0.40
C LYS A 279 -4.54 -35.83 -0.59
N THR A 280 -4.64 -34.81 0.27
CA THR A 280 -5.64 -33.74 0.11
C THR A 280 -5.41 -33.01 -1.20
N SER A 281 -6.47 -32.86 -1.98
CA SER A 281 -6.41 -32.14 -3.26
C SER A 281 -6.07 -30.66 -3.06
N VAL A 282 -5.13 -30.17 -3.86
CA VAL A 282 -4.81 -28.73 -3.94
C VAL A 282 -5.76 -28.09 -4.94
N THR A 283 -6.76 -27.38 -4.46
CA THR A 283 -7.82 -26.81 -5.29
C THR A 283 -7.54 -25.37 -5.67
N ASN A 284 -7.98 -24.99 -6.89
CA ASN A 284 -7.85 -23.64 -7.39
C ASN A 284 -8.46 -22.60 -6.43
N GLY A 285 -7.73 -21.52 -6.16
CA GLY A 285 -8.19 -20.43 -5.30
C GLY A 285 -8.23 -20.76 -3.80
N ARG A 286 -7.68 -21.91 -3.37
CA ARG A 286 -7.54 -22.25 -1.96
C ARG A 286 -6.07 -22.28 -1.56
N SER A 287 -5.78 -21.80 -0.35
CA SER A 287 -4.43 -21.75 0.18
C SER A 287 -4.10 -22.98 1.01
N VAL A 288 -2.89 -23.47 0.89
CA VAL A 288 -2.29 -24.57 1.66
C VAL A 288 -1.40 -24.00 2.76
N ASP A 289 -1.57 -24.49 3.98
CA ASP A 289 -0.78 -24.08 5.13
C ASP A 289 0.67 -24.54 5.00
N MET A 290 1.62 -23.61 5.24
CA MET A 290 3.06 -23.84 5.26
C MET A 290 3.66 -23.76 6.67
N GLY A 291 2.82 -23.46 7.68
CA GLY A 291 3.24 -23.26 9.05
C GLY A 291 3.37 -21.78 9.42
N THR A 292 4.13 -21.51 10.47
CA THR A 292 4.35 -20.18 11.01
C THR A 292 5.84 -19.80 10.96
N THR A 293 6.11 -18.50 10.79
CA THR A 293 7.47 -17.98 10.95
C THR A 293 7.88 -17.99 12.41
N THR A 294 9.17 -18.04 12.67
CA THR A 294 9.74 -17.89 14.03
C THR A 294 10.44 -16.55 14.13
N LEU A 295 10.20 -15.78 15.20
CA LEU A 295 10.84 -14.47 15.41
C LEU A 295 12.36 -14.62 15.44
N HIS A 296 13.04 -13.70 14.75
CA HIS A 296 14.51 -13.59 14.70
C HIS A 296 15.22 -14.86 14.22
N GLN A 297 14.51 -15.81 13.57
CA GLN A 297 15.07 -17.06 13.12
C GLN A 297 14.74 -17.31 11.65
N GLU A 298 15.73 -17.70 10.88
CA GLU A 298 15.52 -18.19 9.52
C GLU A 298 14.92 -19.61 9.56
N THR A 299 13.86 -19.81 8.76
CA THR A 299 13.17 -21.10 8.64
C THR A 299 12.96 -21.44 7.17
N TYR A 300 12.82 -22.74 6.86
CA TYR A 300 12.71 -23.26 5.51
C TYR A 300 11.46 -24.15 5.36
N PRO A 301 10.25 -23.59 5.40
CA PRO A 301 9.04 -24.39 5.21
C PRO A 301 9.04 -25.05 3.84
N GLU A 302 8.61 -26.31 3.80
CA GLU A 302 8.57 -27.12 2.59
C GLU A 302 7.19 -27.77 2.44
N LEU A 303 6.56 -27.57 1.27
CA LEU A 303 5.33 -28.25 0.90
C LEU A 303 5.65 -29.35 -0.11
N LYS A 304 5.42 -30.60 0.29
CA LYS A 304 5.56 -31.76 -0.58
C LYS A 304 4.27 -32.01 -1.33
N LEU A 305 4.36 -32.11 -2.64
CA LEU A 305 3.25 -32.22 -3.56
C LEU A 305 3.41 -33.43 -4.48
N LYS A 306 2.27 -33.87 -5.01
CA LYS A 306 2.18 -34.92 -6.00
C LYS A 306 1.38 -34.44 -7.20
N ALA A 307 1.89 -34.68 -8.38
CA ALA A 307 1.20 -34.49 -9.65
C ALA A 307 0.95 -35.85 -10.30
N ARG A 308 -0.25 -36.10 -10.83
CA ARG A 308 -0.56 -37.33 -11.52
C ARG A 308 -1.61 -37.12 -12.60
N TYR A 309 -1.61 -37.98 -13.62
CA TYR A 309 -2.68 -37.99 -14.60
C TYR A 309 -4.00 -38.32 -13.91
N TYR A 310 -5.09 -37.67 -14.36
CA TYR A 310 -6.43 -37.89 -13.89
C TYR A 310 -7.38 -37.94 -15.08
N LYS A 311 -8.11 -39.05 -15.26
CA LYS A 311 -9.11 -39.17 -16.30
C LYS A 311 -10.37 -38.39 -15.93
N THR A 312 -10.70 -37.37 -16.73
CA THR A 312 -11.81 -36.44 -16.45
C THR A 312 -13.08 -36.75 -17.25
N ASN A 313 -12.98 -37.56 -18.34
CA ASN A 313 -14.11 -37.89 -19.17
C ASN A 313 -14.11 -39.38 -19.57
N THR A 314 -15.25 -39.90 -19.90
CA THR A 314 -15.41 -41.27 -20.44
C THR A 314 -14.63 -41.46 -21.74
N THR A 315 -14.63 -40.44 -22.61
CA THR A 315 -13.89 -40.42 -23.87
C THR A 315 -12.51 -39.83 -23.63
N LEU A 316 -11.48 -40.63 -23.90
CA LEU A 316 -10.07 -40.20 -23.80
C LEU A 316 -9.46 -40.22 -25.22
N LEU A 317 -9.09 -39.04 -25.72
CA LEU A 317 -8.38 -38.93 -26.99
C LEU A 317 -6.89 -38.74 -26.77
N PRO A 318 -6.02 -39.42 -27.52
CA PRO A 318 -4.58 -39.31 -27.39
C PRO A 318 -4.06 -37.92 -27.79
N GLY A 319 -2.93 -37.52 -27.24
CA GLY A 319 -2.30 -36.24 -27.52
C GLY A 319 -1.34 -35.81 -26.42
N LYS A 320 -0.81 -34.61 -26.54
CA LYS A 320 0.08 -34.02 -25.52
C LYS A 320 -0.72 -33.64 -24.28
N VAL A 321 -0.13 -33.77 -23.10
CA VAL A 321 -0.67 -33.22 -21.86
C VAL A 321 0.25 -32.10 -21.39
N PHE A 322 -0.31 -30.91 -21.24
CA PHE A 322 0.38 -29.73 -20.75
C PHE A 322 -0.56 -28.93 -19.85
N ALA A 323 -0.21 -28.86 -18.58
CA ALA A 323 -0.97 -28.14 -17.56
C ALA A 323 -0.05 -27.23 -16.75
N THR A 324 -0.53 -26.07 -16.38
CA THR A 324 0.25 -25.06 -15.63
C THR A 324 -0.52 -24.60 -14.42
N THR A 325 0.19 -24.33 -13.34
CA THR A 325 -0.32 -23.63 -12.16
C THR A 325 0.68 -22.57 -11.74
N THR A 326 0.17 -21.48 -11.17
CA THR A 326 0.95 -20.48 -10.46
C THR A 326 0.66 -20.57 -8.98
N PHE A 327 1.59 -20.10 -8.16
CA PHE A 327 1.37 -20.01 -6.72
C PHE A 327 1.94 -18.71 -6.18
N ASN A 328 1.37 -18.23 -5.06
CA ASN A 328 1.76 -17.02 -4.36
C ASN A 328 1.85 -17.30 -2.86
N ILE A 329 2.68 -16.51 -2.17
CA ILE A 329 2.78 -16.56 -0.71
C ILE A 329 1.69 -15.67 -0.12
N GLU A 330 0.97 -16.18 0.88
CA GLU A 330 -0.06 -15.49 1.64
C GLU A 330 0.27 -15.49 3.12
N TYR A 331 -0.02 -14.38 3.81
CA TYR A 331 0.22 -14.20 5.24
C TYR A 331 -1.10 -13.96 5.98
N GLN A 332 -1.20 -14.53 7.18
CA GLN A 332 -2.35 -14.36 8.08
C GLN A 332 -1.90 -14.07 9.51
#